data_2b2ded86d8b04bafb387f359bb5d80ca
#
_entry.id   2b2ded86d8b04bafb387f359bb5d80ca
#
_cell.length_a   1.000
_cell.length_b   1.000
_cell.length_c   1.000
_cell.angle_alpha   90.00
_cell.angle_beta   90.00
_cell.angle_gamma   90.00
#
_symmetry.space_group_name_H-M   'P 1'
#
loop_
_entity.id
_entity.type
_entity.pdbx_description
1 polymer ?
#
loop_
_entity_poly.entity_id
_entity_poly.type
_entity_poly.pdbx_seq_one_letter_code
_entity_poly.pdbx_strand_id
1 'polypeptide(L)'
;EPASMAGGADRGPRPLEYFLAGFAFCQQVLLAKHALATGVELDDVNVEVEGDVDPRGVLGVGDVEPGFDGALEQATRIESPATPREIRGLVETAEAHCPAHASLAVPVDRDLYLNGEQIA
;
A
#
# COMPACT_ATOMS: atom_id res chain seq x y z
N GLU A 1 18.42 1.67 -8.37
CA GLU A 1 18.13 1.10 -9.68
C GLU A 1 18.99 -0.13 -9.95
N PRO A 2 18.52 -1.11 -10.72
CA PRO A 2 19.29 -2.31 -11.02
C PRO A 2 20.54 -1.99 -11.85
N ALA A 3 21.54 -2.86 -11.74
CA ALA A 3 22.81 -2.69 -12.45
C ALA A 3 22.66 -2.72 -13.99
N SER A 4 21.56 -3.29 -14.49
CA SER A 4 21.22 -3.31 -15.91
C SER A 4 20.82 -1.95 -16.47
N MET A 5 20.48 -0.99 -15.61
CA MET A 5 20.13 0.37 -16.00
C MET A 5 21.34 1.29 -15.95
N ALA A 6 21.43 2.22 -16.90
CA ALA A 6 22.51 3.19 -16.93
C ALA A 6 22.58 3.97 -15.61
N GLY A 7 23.72 3.92 -14.94
CA GLY A 7 23.94 4.55 -13.64
C GLY A 7 23.44 3.75 -12.44
N GLY A 8 22.80 2.59 -12.66
CA GLY A 8 22.33 1.72 -11.59
C GLY A 8 23.45 0.86 -11.02
N ALA A 9 23.46 0.68 -9.69
CA ALA A 9 24.42 -0.16 -8.98
C ALA A 9 23.76 -1.24 -8.12
N ASP A 10 22.43 -1.31 -8.13
CA ASP A 10 21.62 -2.28 -7.39
C ASP A 10 21.98 -2.35 -5.89
N ARG A 11 22.15 -1.19 -5.28
CA ARG A 11 22.55 -1.07 -3.86
C ARG A 11 21.38 -0.97 -2.90
N GLY A 12 20.17 -0.95 -3.41
CA GLY A 12 18.96 -0.82 -2.61
C GLY A 12 17.71 -0.87 -3.47
N PRO A 13 16.55 -0.64 -2.85
CA PRO A 13 15.28 -0.58 -3.59
C PRO A 13 15.28 0.52 -4.65
N ARG A 14 14.46 0.35 -5.67
CA ARG A 14 14.24 1.37 -6.69
C ARG A 14 13.47 2.56 -6.10
N PRO A 15 13.58 3.76 -6.71
CA PRO A 15 12.83 4.94 -6.22
C PRO A 15 11.33 4.71 -6.04
N LEU A 16 10.66 4.06 -6.99
CA LEU A 16 9.22 3.76 -6.87
C LEU A 16 8.91 2.72 -5.80
N GLU A 17 9.84 1.82 -5.50
CA GLU A 17 9.68 0.89 -4.38
C GLU A 17 9.70 1.63 -3.04
N TYR A 18 10.53 2.65 -2.87
CA TYR A 18 10.50 3.54 -1.71
C TYR A 18 9.18 4.30 -1.61
N PHE A 19 8.67 4.77 -2.74
CA PHE A 19 7.37 5.46 -2.79
C PHE A 19 6.25 4.53 -2.31
N LEU A 20 6.17 3.32 -2.85
CA LEU A 20 5.16 2.33 -2.47
C LEU A 20 5.35 1.85 -1.02
N ALA A 21 6.59 1.68 -0.58
CA ALA A 21 6.89 1.33 0.81
C ALA A 21 6.42 2.44 1.77
N GLY A 22 6.66 3.70 1.43
CA GLY A 22 6.17 4.83 2.22
C GLY A 22 4.66 4.84 2.35
N PHE A 23 3.96 4.55 1.27
CA PHE A 23 2.50 4.39 1.28
C PHE A 23 2.07 3.25 2.22
N ALA A 24 2.70 2.07 2.10
CA ALA A 24 2.39 0.92 2.94
C ALA A 24 2.68 1.20 4.43
N PHE A 25 3.79 1.83 4.74
CA PHE A 25 4.14 2.20 6.12
C PHE A 25 3.14 3.21 6.71
N CYS A 26 2.69 4.17 5.92
CA CYS A 26 1.67 5.12 6.36
C CYS A 26 0.39 4.39 6.75
N GLN A 27 -0.06 3.42 5.95
CA GLN A 27 -1.21 2.58 6.27
C GLN A 27 -1.02 1.84 7.60
N GLN A 28 0.15 1.23 7.79
CA GLN A 28 0.45 0.50 9.03
C GLN A 28 0.42 1.40 10.26
N VAL A 29 1.01 2.59 10.17
CA VAL A 29 1.01 3.56 11.27
C VAL A 29 -0.39 4.03 11.60
N LEU A 30 -1.22 4.31 10.60
CA LEU A 30 -2.61 4.73 10.80
C LEU A 30 -3.45 3.61 11.42
N LEU A 31 -3.26 2.36 10.99
CA LEU A 31 -3.93 1.21 11.60
C LEU A 31 -3.59 1.11 13.09
N ALA A 32 -2.30 1.23 13.44
CA ALA A 32 -1.86 1.19 14.82
C ALA A 32 -2.45 2.33 15.66
N LYS A 33 -2.45 3.54 15.13
CA LYS A 33 -2.98 4.73 15.83
C LYS A 33 -4.49 4.61 16.08
N HIS A 34 -5.26 4.22 15.05
CA HIS A 34 -6.71 4.10 15.18
C HIS A 34 -7.11 2.88 16.02
N ALA A 35 -6.34 1.79 15.97
CA ALA A 35 -6.54 0.64 16.84
C ALA A 35 -6.38 1.03 18.31
N LEU A 36 -5.32 1.77 18.63
CA LEU A 36 -5.08 2.27 19.99
C LEU A 36 -6.22 3.18 20.46
N ALA A 37 -6.67 4.10 19.60
CA ALA A 37 -7.74 5.03 19.93
C ALA A 37 -9.10 4.36 20.14
N THR A 38 -9.37 3.25 19.46
CA THR A 38 -10.66 2.53 19.52
C THR A 38 -10.64 1.29 20.41
N GLY A 39 -9.49 0.94 20.98
CA GLY A 39 -9.35 -0.23 21.85
C GLY A 39 -9.33 -1.56 21.11
N VAL A 40 -9.04 -1.56 19.80
CA VAL A 40 -8.89 -2.78 19.00
C VAL A 40 -7.48 -3.31 19.17
N GLU A 41 -7.36 -4.58 19.56
CA GLU A 41 -6.07 -5.24 19.69
C GLU A 41 -5.58 -5.76 18.35
N LEU A 42 -4.35 -5.39 17.97
CA LEU A 42 -3.68 -5.88 16.77
C LEU A 42 -2.44 -6.67 17.19
N ASP A 43 -2.38 -7.93 16.80
CA ASP A 43 -1.23 -8.80 17.10
C ASP A 43 -0.16 -8.70 16.01
N ASP A 44 -0.57 -8.56 14.76
CA ASP A 44 0.33 -8.36 13.62
C ASP A 44 -0.40 -7.64 12.49
N VAL A 45 0.34 -6.82 11.75
CA VAL A 45 -0.15 -6.11 10.57
C VAL A 45 0.90 -6.16 9.48
N ASN A 46 0.49 -6.61 8.29
CA ASN A 46 1.32 -6.60 7.10
C ASN A 46 0.56 -5.91 5.97
N VAL A 47 1.18 -4.93 5.35
CA VAL A 47 0.62 -4.22 4.19
C VAL A 47 1.58 -4.37 3.02
N GLU A 48 1.09 -4.96 1.93
CA GLU A 48 1.81 -5.09 0.67
C GLU A 48 1.12 -4.25 -0.38
N VAL A 49 1.91 -3.49 -1.15
CA VAL A 49 1.40 -2.63 -2.23
C VAL A 49 2.18 -2.90 -3.50
N GLU A 50 1.46 -3.09 -4.59
CA GLU A 50 2.03 -3.31 -5.91
C GLU A 50 1.48 -2.30 -6.92
N GLY A 51 2.34 -1.91 -7.87
CA GLY A 51 1.95 -1.05 -8.98
C GLY A 51 2.83 -1.32 -10.19
N ASP A 52 2.27 -1.15 -11.37
CA ASP A 52 2.98 -1.35 -12.64
C ASP A 52 3.19 -0.01 -13.35
N VAL A 53 4.36 0.13 -13.97
CA VAL A 53 4.73 1.31 -14.75
C VAL A 53 5.23 0.86 -16.11
N ASP A 54 4.74 1.48 -17.18
CA ASP A 54 5.23 1.23 -18.53
C ASP A 54 6.49 2.08 -18.77
N PRO A 55 7.66 1.45 -19.06
CA PRO A 55 8.90 2.19 -19.30
C PRO A 55 8.81 3.21 -20.44
N ARG A 56 7.94 2.99 -21.42
CA ARG A 56 7.75 3.93 -22.55
C ARG A 56 7.22 5.27 -22.05
N GLY A 57 6.30 5.26 -21.06
CA GLY A 57 5.79 6.47 -20.44
C GLY A 57 6.88 7.25 -19.71
N VAL A 58 7.73 6.54 -18.97
CA VAL A 58 8.87 7.13 -18.25
C VAL A 58 9.87 7.79 -19.21
N LEU A 59 10.13 7.16 -20.35
CA LEU A 59 11.06 7.66 -21.36
C LEU A 59 10.44 8.69 -22.32
N GLY A 60 9.13 8.93 -22.22
CA GLY A 60 8.42 9.83 -23.13
C GLY A 60 8.31 9.30 -24.55
N VAL A 61 8.31 7.97 -24.73
CA VAL A 61 8.24 7.33 -26.02
C VAL A 61 6.83 6.84 -26.28
N GLY A 62 6.25 7.15 -27.44
CA GLY A 62 4.90 6.77 -27.78
C GLY A 62 3.86 7.58 -27.00
N ASP A 63 2.61 7.12 -27.07
CA ASP A 63 1.45 7.78 -26.43
C ASP A 63 1.06 6.97 -25.17
N VAL A 64 1.95 6.96 -24.19
CA VAL A 64 1.82 6.20 -22.95
C VAL A 64 2.01 7.12 -21.75
N GLU A 65 1.08 7.05 -20.79
CA GLU A 65 1.18 7.81 -19.55
C GLU A 65 2.35 7.34 -18.68
N PRO A 66 3.05 8.25 -17.99
CA PRO A 66 4.21 7.89 -17.15
C PRO A 66 3.84 7.33 -15.78
N GLY A 67 2.61 7.49 -15.33
CA GLY A 67 2.17 7.04 -14.02
C GLY A 67 1.90 5.54 -13.93
N PHE A 68 1.41 5.11 -12.77
CA PHE A 68 1.02 3.71 -12.59
C PHE A 68 -0.09 3.32 -13.54
N ASP A 69 0.02 2.12 -14.11
CA ASP A 69 -0.95 1.55 -15.03
C ASP A 69 -2.11 0.92 -14.25
N GLY A 70 -3.29 1.51 -14.34
CA GLY A 70 -4.47 1.09 -13.59
C GLY A 70 -4.38 1.45 -12.11
N ALA A 71 -5.05 0.65 -11.28
CA ALA A 71 -5.04 0.81 -9.83
C ALA A 71 -3.78 0.22 -9.20
N LEU A 72 -3.37 0.78 -8.06
CA LEU A 72 -2.46 0.08 -7.16
C LEU A 72 -3.19 -1.09 -6.51
N GLU A 73 -2.52 -2.22 -6.35
CA GLU A 73 -3.06 -3.37 -5.64
C GLU A 73 -2.48 -3.43 -4.24
N GLN A 74 -3.34 -3.50 -3.23
CA GLN A 74 -2.94 -3.56 -1.85
C GLN A 74 -3.54 -4.78 -1.18
N ALA A 75 -2.70 -5.54 -0.47
CA ALA A 75 -3.14 -6.61 0.42
C ALA A 75 -2.81 -6.23 1.86
N THR A 76 -3.83 -6.09 2.69
CA THR A 76 -3.70 -5.81 4.12
C THR A 76 -4.03 -7.08 4.88
N ARG A 77 -3.05 -7.60 5.63
CA ARG A 77 -3.17 -8.82 6.42
C ARG A 77 -3.03 -8.49 7.89
N ILE A 78 -4.03 -8.86 8.67
CA ILE A 78 -4.10 -8.56 10.11
C ILE A 78 -4.30 -9.85 10.90
N GLU A 79 -3.54 -9.99 11.97
CA GLU A 79 -3.76 -10.98 13.02
C GLU A 79 -4.36 -10.24 14.23
N SER A 80 -5.53 -10.66 14.69
CA SER A 80 -6.25 -9.98 15.77
C SER A 80 -7.34 -10.87 16.35
N PRO A 81 -7.62 -10.77 17.66
CA PRO A 81 -8.80 -11.40 18.27
C PRO A 81 -10.10 -10.64 18.00
N ALA A 82 -10.04 -9.45 17.42
CA ALA A 82 -11.22 -8.65 17.11
C ALA A 82 -12.09 -9.30 16.02
N THR A 83 -13.35 -8.89 15.97
CA THR A 83 -14.29 -9.42 14.98
C THR A 83 -14.01 -8.86 13.58
N PRO A 84 -14.41 -9.57 12.51
CA PRO A 84 -14.30 -9.03 11.15
C PRO A 84 -14.93 -7.64 10.99
N ARG A 85 -16.06 -7.40 11.62
CA ARG A 85 -16.75 -6.10 11.59
C ARG A 85 -15.89 -5.00 12.20
N GLU A 86 -15.27 -5.26 13.35
CA GLU A 86 -14.39 -4.29 14.01
C GLU A 86 -13.15 -4.00 13.15
N ILE A 87 -12.57 -5.02 12.55
CA ILE A 87 -11.39 -4.87 11.68
C ILE A 87 -11.74 -4.13 10.39
N ARG A 88 -12.87 -4.44 9.75
CA ARG A 88 -13.30 -3.67 8.57
C ARG A 88 -13.50 -2.19 8.90
N GLY A 89 -14.15 -1.89 10.01
CA GLY A 89 -14.33 -0.50 10.46
C GLY A 89 -13.03 0.21 10.75
N LEU A 90 -12.09 -0.47 11.39
CA LEU A 90 -10.76 0.06 11.67
C LEU A 90 -10.00 0.40 10.39
N VAL A 91 -9.98 -0.52 9.43
CA VAL A 91 -9.27 -0.34 8.15
C VAL A 91 -9.88 0.79 7.34
N GLU A 92 -11.21 0.85 7.24
CA GLU A 92 -11.91 1.93 6.54
C GLU A 92 -11.59 3.29 7.16
N THR A 93 -11.58 3.38 8.49
CA THR A 93 -11.23 4.62 9.20
C THR A 93 -9.79 5.02 8.95
N ALA A 94 -8.85 4.08 9.03
CA ALA A 94 -7.44 4.35 8.76
C ALA A 94 -7.20 4.83 7.33
N GLU A 95 -7.82 4.19 6.35
CA GLU A 95 -7.73 4.59 4.95
C GLU A 95 -8.31 5.99 4.70
N ALA A 96 -9.46 6.28 5.31
CA ALA A 96 -10.12 7.58 5.16
C ALA A 96 -9.30 8.76 5.74
N HIS A 97 -8.39 8.48 6.67
CA HIS A 97 -7.57 9.50 7.34
C HIS A 97 -6.09 9.41 6.99
N CYS A 98 -5.72 8.58 6.02
CA CYS A 98 -4.34 8.42 5.60
C CYS A 98 -3.93 9.53 4.63
N PRO A 99 -2.96 10.39 5.00
CA PRO A 99 -2.52 11.47 4.10
C PRO A 99 -1.87 10.96 2.82
N ALA A 100 -1.17 9.83 2.88
CA ALA A 100 -0.59 9.22 1.67
C ALA A 100 -1.68 8.75 0.71
N HIS A 101 -2.71 8.07 1.22
CA HIS A 101 -3.85 7.62 0.42
C HIS A 101 -4.61 8.80 -0.20
N ALA A 102 -4.85 9.84 0.58
CA ALA A 102 -5.56 11.04 0.13
C ALA A 102 -4.78 11.83 -0.94
N SER A 103 -3.47 11.63 -1.02
CA SER A 103 -2.59 12.34 -1.96
C SER A 103 -2.31 11.57 -3.24
N LEU A 104 -2.80 10.35 -3.37
CA LEU A 104 -2.63 9.56 -4.58
C LEU A 104 -3.63 9.99 -5.66
N ALA A 105 -3.14 10.08 -6.91
CA ALA A 105 -3.97 10.35 -8.08
C ALA A 105 -4.59 9.08 -8.66
N VAL A 106 -4.03 7.91 -8.33
CA VAL A 106 -4.51 6.62 -8.83
C VAL A 106 -5.38 5.92 -7.78
N PRO A 107 -6.38 5.12 -8.21
CA PRO A 107 -7.16 4.32 -7.27
C PRO A 107 -6.34 3.20 -6.64
N VAL A 108 -6.80 2.71 -5.51
CA VAL A 108 -6.20 1.60 -4.79
C VAL A 108 -7.25 0.50 -4.62
N ASP A 109 -6.96 -0.68 -5.15
CA ASP A 109 -7.77 -1.88 -4.93
C ASP A 109 -7.19 -2.63 -3.72
N ARG A 110 -7.92 -2.66 -2.64
CA ARG A 110 -7.44 -3.24 -1.39
C ARG A 110 -8.23 -4.49 -1.02
N ASP A 111 -7.50 -5.59 -0.85
CA ASP A 111 -7.98 -6.82 -0.23
C ASP A 111 -7.60 -6.83 1.25
N LEU A 112 -8.53 -7.28 2.10
CA LEU A 112 -8.35 -7.34 3.55
C LEU A 112 -8.50 -8.78 4.04
N TYR A 113 -7.50 -9.22 4.79
CA TYR A 113 -7.45 -10.57 5.38
C TYR A 113 -7.36 -10.46 6.91
N LEU A 114 -8.14 -11.25 7.60
CA LEU A 114 -8.11 -11.38 9.06
C LEU A 114 -7.85 -12.83 9.41
N ASN A 115 -6.75 -13.07 10.14
CA ASN A 115 -6.34 -14.41 10.57
C ASN A 115 -6.34 -15.43 9.42
N GLY A 116 -5.88 -15.00 8.25
CA GLY A 116 -5.76 -15.83 7.06
C GLY A 116 -7.00 -15.91 6.17
N GLU A 117 -8.12 -15.30 6.55
CA GLU A 117 -9.36 -15.28 5.75
C GLU A 117 -9.62 -13.91 5.16
N GLN A 118 -9.98 -13.87 3.89
CA GLN A 118 -10.38 -12.61 3.25
C GLN A 118 -11.75 -12.16 3.75
N ILE A 119 -11.83 -10.94 4.27
CA ILE A 119 -13.05 -10.36 4.84
C ILE A 119 -13.56 -9.12 4.10
N ALA A 120 -12.76 -8.61 3.16
CA ALA A 120 -13.17 -7.51 2.29
C ALA A 120 -12.31 -7.39 1.02
#